data_afc56c76b17325b57db6f14896c2da43
#
_entry.id   afc56c76b17325b57db6f14896c2da43
#
_cell.length_a   1.000
_cell.length_b   1.000
_cell.length_c   1.000
_cell.angle_alpha   90.00
_cell.angle_beta   90.00
_cell.angle_gamma   90.00
#
_symmetry.space_group_name_H-M   'P 1'
#
loop_
_entity.id
_entity.type
_entity.pdbx_description
1 polymer ?
#
loop_
_entity_poly.entity_id
_entity_poly.type
_entity_poly.pdbx_seq_one_letter_code
_entity_poly.pdbx_strand_id
1 'polypeptide(L)'
;ASPDARVIFYMTWGHKYGNRKPVAEYPLSNGYEGMQERLKTSYLEMAYDNGAWCAPVGMAWRAVRSERPDCILYRPDCYHPAVPGSYLAANVIFTTILQRPYQTAFTAELPAEQAEYLQRTAQRTVLDNLVLLNIR
;
A
#
# COMPACT_ATOMS: atom_id res chain seq x y z
N ALA A 1 -16.28 21.62 8.37
CA ALA A 1 -15.61 20.74 7.41
C ALA A 1 -15.90 21.28 6.00
N SER A 2 -14.93 21.20 5.08
CA SER A 2 -15.18 21.56 3.68
C SER A 2 -16.16 20.57 3.06
N PRO A 3 -17.24 21.02 2.39
CA PRO A 3 -18.21 20.12 1.75
C PRO A 3 -17.58 19.31 0.61
N ASP A 4 -16.46 19.79 0.06
CA ASP A 4 -15.72 19.15 -1.04
C ASP A 4 -14.58 18.25 -0.55
N ALA A 5 -14.40 18.11 0.76
CA ALA A 5 -13.34 17.27 1.32
C ALA A 5 -13.60 15.79 1.00
N ARG A 6 -12.58 15.12 0.46
CA ARG A 6 -12.62 13.69 0.18
C ARG A 6 -11.86 12.93 1.26
N VAL A 7 -12.51 11.92 1.84
CA VAL A 7 -11.87 11.02 2.79
C VAL A 7 -11.16 9.91 2.02
N ILE A 8 -9.90 9.64 2.37
CA ILE A 8 -9.11 8.54 1.80
C ILE A 8 -8.59 7.69 2.94
N PHE A 9 -8.94 6.43 2.99
CA PHE A 9 -8.34 5.46 3.89
C PHE A 9 -6.98 5.03 3.37
N TYR A 10 -5.96 5.13 4.20
CA TYR A 10 -4.61 4.69 3.91
C TYR A 10 -4.46 3.22 4.31
N MET A 11 -4.69 2.29 3.40
CA MET A 11 -4.45 0.86 3.63
C MET A 11 -2.96 0.61 3.87
N THR A 12 -2.62 0.33 5.12
CA THR A 12 -1.25 -0.02 5.51
C THR A 12 -0.88 -1.45 5.07
N TRP A 13 0.33 -1.86 5.35
CA TRP A 13 0.89 -3.18 5.00
C TRP A 13 1.05 -4.08 6.21
N GLY A 14 1.03 -5.39 5.99
CA GLY A 14 1.33 -6.37 7.01
C GLY A 14 2.81 -6.30 7.45
N HIS A 15 3.07 -6.58 8.72
CA HIS A 15 4.44 -6.74 9.22
C HIS A 15 5.16 -7.87 8.45
N LYS A 16 6.48 -7.77 8.30
CA LYS A 16 7.26 -8.67 7.44
C LYS A 16 7.02 -10.16 7.70
N TYR A 17 6.78 -10.49 8.97
CA TYR A 17 6.53 -11.87 9.43
C TYR A 17 5.17 -12.04 10.13
N GLY A 18 4.25 -11.06 10.02
CA GLY A 18 3.01 -11.05 10.77
C GLY A 18 3.19 -10.53 12.21
N ASN A 19 2.36 -10.98 13.13
CA ASN A 19 2.43 -10.60 14.53
C ASN A 19 3.81 -10.92 15.14
N ARG A 20 4.37 -10.00 15.93
CA ARG A 20 5.63 -10.22 16.65
C ARG A 20 5.55 -11.36 17.65
N LYS A 21 4.38 -11.55 18.26
CA LYS A 21 4.05 -12.68 19.12
C LYS A 21 2.81 -13.35 18.56
N PRO A 22 2.79 -14.67 18.43
CA PRO A 22 1.59 -15.38 17.99
C PRO A 22 0.40 -15.03 18.88
N VAL A 23 -0.75 -14.79 18.24
CA VAL A 23 -2.03 -14.48 18.90
C VAL A 23 -3.00 -15.60 18.54
N ALA A 24 -3.44 -16.34 19.54
CA ALA A 24 -4.29 -17.52 19.33
C ALA A 24 -5.67 -17.15 18.76
N GLU A 25 -6.22 -16.01 19.17
CA GLU A 25 -7.52 -15.50 18.72
C GLU A 25 -7.49 -15.01 17.27
N TYR A 26 -6.29 -14.73 16.73
CA TYR A 26 -6.11 -14.21 15.38
C TYR A 26 -4.99 -14.95 14.64
N PRO A 27 -5.14 -16.28 14.43
CA PRO A 27 -4.06 -17.12 13.89
C PRO A 27 -3.61 -16.72 12.49
N LEU A 28 -4.52 -16.16 11.66
CA LEU A 28 -4.19 -15.70 10.30
C LEU A 28 -3.17 -14.56 10.30
N SER A 29 -3.19 -13.68 11.30
CA SER A 29 -2.27 -12.54 11.38
C SER A 29 -0.88 -12.92 11.93
N ASN A 30 -0.66 -14.17 12.29
CA ASN A 30 0.63 -14.69 12.72
C ASN A 30 1.62 -14.89 11.56
N GLY A 31 1.18 -14.72 10.31
CA GLY A 31 2.02 -14.65 9.10
C GLY A 31 1.70 -13.41 8.28
N TYR A 32 2.61 -13.06 7.37
CA TYR A 32 2.44 -11.88 6.52
C TYR A 32 1.17 -11.95 5.66
N GLU A 33 0.99 -13.05 4.94
CA GLU A 33 -0.10 -13.17 3.96
C GLU A 33 -1.49 -13.03 4.62
N GLY A 34 -1.70 -13.70 5.74
CA GLY A 34 -2.95 -13.61 6.48
C GLY A 34 -3.16 -12.21 7.08
N MET A 35 -2.11 -11.59 7.64
CA MET A 35 -2.18 -10.22 8.14
C MET A 35 -2.50 -9.23 7.02
N GLN A 36 -1.84 -9.35 5.87
CA GLN A 36 -2.07 -8.47 4.72
C GLN A 36 -3.48 -8.63 4.15
N GLU A 37 -3.98 -9.84 4.04
CA GLU A 37 -5.35 -10.06 3.55
C GLU A 37 -6.40 -9.51 4.52
N ARG A 38 -6.19 -9.67 5.83
CA ARG A 38 -7.06 -9.08 6.84
C ARG A 38 -7.07 -7.55 6.79
N LEU A 39 -5.89 -6.93 6.67
CA LEU A 39 -5.79 -5.48 6.52
C LEU A 39 -6.53 -5.01 5.25
N LYS A 40 -6.28 -5.65 4.11
CA LYS A 40 -6.94 -5.33 2.85
C LYS A 40 -8.46 -5.35 3.00
N THR A 41 -9.02 -6.46 3.49
CA THR A 41 -10.47 -6.61 3.67
C THR A 41 -11.03 -5.53 4.57
N SER A 42 -10.43 -5.30 5.75
CA SER A 42 -10.91 -4.30 6.70
C SER A 42 -10.87 -2.87 6.15
N TYR A 43 -9.80 -2.49 5.44
CA TYR A 43 -9.71 -1.16 4.84
C TYR A 43 -10.71 -0.95 3.69
N LEU A 44 -10.97 -1.97 2.88
CA LEU A 44 -11.96 -1.89 1.82
C LEU A 44 -13.38 -1.77 2.40
N GLU A 45 -13.72 -2.58 3.41
CA GLU A 45 -15.00 -2.49 4.12
C GLU A 45 -15.20 -1.09 4.71
N MET A 46 -14.22 -0.58 5.46
CA MET A 46 -14.29 0.77 6.04
C MET A 46 -14.47 1.86 4.97
N ALA A 47 -13.79 1.74 3.83
CA ALA A 47 -13.91 2.71 2.74
C ALA A 47 -15.33 2.68 2.15
N TYR A 48 -15.89 1.50 1.91
CA TYR A 48 -17.24 1.35 1.42
C TYR A 48 -18.29 1.89 2.38
N ASP A 49 -18.21 1.49 3.65
CA ASP A 49 -19.17 1.88 4.69
C ASP A 49 -19.22 3.40 4.91
N ASN A 50 -18.10 4.08 4.64
CA ASN A 50 -17.99 5.53 4.84
C ASN A 50 -18.04 6.34 3.53
N GLY A 51 -18.32 5.73 2.39
CA GLY A 51 -18.31 6.43 1.09
C GLY A 51 -16.96 7.06 0.76
N ALA A 52 -15.88 6.51 1.31
CA ALA A 52 -14.52 7.00 1.16
C ALA A 52 -13.75 6.23 0.08
N TRP A 53 -12.63 6.80 -0.37
CA TRP A 53 -11.67 6.08 -1.21
C TRP A 53 -10.68 5.29 -0.36
N CYS A 54 -10.06 4.29 -0.98
CA CYS A 54 -8.97 3.54 -0.34
C CYS A 54 -7.69 3.68 -1.15
N ALA A 55 -6.60 4.16 -0.53
CA ALA A 55 -5.26 4.13 -1.10
C ALA A 55 -4.61 2.78 -0.78
N PRO A 56 -4.39 1.90 -1.78
CA PRO A 56 -4.09 0.48 -1.57
C PRO A 56 -2.59 0.19 -1.34
N VAL A 57 -1.95 0.91 -0.41
CA VAL A 57 -0.50 0.77 -0.20
C VAL A 57 -0.11 -0.66 0.17
N GLY A 58 -0.88 -1.33 1.03
CA GLY A 58 -0.63 -2.71 1.39
C GLY A 58 -0.72 -3.68 0.22
N MET A 59 -1.61 -3.43 -0.75
CA MET A 59 -1.68 -4.23 -1.99
C MET A 59 -0.45 -4.03 -2.86
N ALA A 60 0.01 -2.80 -3.05
CA ALA A 60 1.25 -2.51 -3.77
C ALA A 60 2.47 -3.12 -3.07
N TRP A 61 2.50 -3.06 -1.74
CA TRP A 61 3.54 -3.68 -0.91
C TRP A 61 3.64 -5.18 -1.15
N ARG A 62 2.49 -5.87 -1.15
CA ARG A 62 2.41 -7.30 -1.45
C ARG A 62 2.92 -7.62 -2.85
N ALA A 63 2.57 -6.82 -3.85
CA ALA A 63 3.04 -6.99 -5.22
C ALA A 63 4.58 -6.90 -5.29
N VAL A 64 5.18 -5.86 -4.70
CA VAL A 64 6.65 -5.72 -4.66
C VAL A 64 7.30 -6.89 -3.93
N ARG A 65 6.79 -7.31 -2.79
CA ARG A 65 7.35 -8.46 -2.05
C ARG A 65 7.35 -9.75 -2.87
N SER A 66 6.33 -9.95 -3.69
CA SER A 66 6.19 -11.14 -4.54
C SER A 66 7.07 -11.06 -5.78
N GLU A 67 7.12 -9.90 -6.44
CA GLU A 67 7.77 -9.73 -7.74
C GLU A 67 9.27 -9.38 -7.60
N ARG A 68 9.64 -8.63 -6.58
CA ARG A 68 11.00 -8.12 -6.34
C ARG A 68 11.36 -8.30 -4.86
N PRO A 69 11.58 -9.55 -4.39
CA PRO A 69 11.92 -9.84 -2.99
C PRO A 69 13.27 -9.22 -2.57
N ASP A 70 14.11 -8.85 -3.53
CA ASP A 70 15.36 -8.10 -3.35
C ASP A 70 15.13 -6.62 -2.98
N CYS A 71 13.94 -6.06 -3.25
CA CYS A 71 13.60 -4.70 -2.87
C CYS A 71 13.28 -4.61 -1.38
N ILE A 72 14.16 -3.95 -0.62
CA ILE A 72 14.04 -3.84 0.84
C ILE A 72 13.03 -2.77 1.22
N LEU A 73 11.79 -3.17 1.47
CA LEU A 73 10.69 -2.28 1.83
C LEU A 73 10.66 -1.92 3.33
N TYR A 74 11.19 -2.78 4.20
CA TYR A 74 11.13 -2.63 5.65
C TYR A 74 12.45 -2.19 6.25
N ARG A 75 12.37 -1.43 7.33
CA ARG A 75 13.49 -1.23 8.25
C ARG A 75 13.84 -2.53 8.98
N PRO A 76 14.99 -2.58 9.70
CA PRO A 76 15.39 -3.78 10.45
C PRO A 76 14.38 -4.27 11.49
N ASP A 77 13.48 -3.40 11.95
CA ASP A 77 12.40 -3.76 12.88
C ASP A 77 11.27 -4.59 12.24
N CYS A 78 11.30 -4.79 10.93
CA CYS A 78 10.38 -5.62 10.17
C CYS A 78 8.93 -5.12 10.07
N TYR A 79 8.66 -3.85 10.38
CA TYR A 79 7.32 -3.27 10.20
C TYR A 79 7.31 -1.81 9.74
N HIS A 80 8.24 -0.95 10.19
CA HIS A 80 8.35 0.41 9.66
C HIS A 80 8.92 0.42 8.22
N PRO A 81 8.57 1.41 7.41
CA PRO A 81 9.04 1.47 6.03
C PRO A 81 10.50 1.94 5.97
N ALA A 82 11.30 1.29 5.13
CA ALA A 82 12.54 1.85 4.62
C ALA A 82 12.24 2.87 3.51
N VAL A 83 13.27 3.52 2.95
CA VAL A 83 13.09 4.53 1.89
C VAL A 83 12.29 3.97 0.69
N PRO A 84 12.58 2.76 0.14
CA PRO A 84 11.78 2.21 -0.95
C PRO A 84 10.31 2.00 -0.57
N GLY A 85 10.03 1.57 0.67
CA GLY A 85 8.67 1.40 1.17
C GLY A 85 7.92 2.72 1.30
N SER A 86 8.56 3.76 1.84
CA SER A 86 7.99 5.11 1.93
C SER A 86 7.74 5.70 0.55
N TYR A 87 8.66 5.50 -0.38
CA TYR A 87 8.53 5.94 -1.76
C TYR A 87 7.35 5.27 -2.47
N LEU A 88 7.20 3.96 -2.32
CA LEU A 88 6.06 3.21 -2.83
C LEU A 88 4.74 3.77 -2.27
N ALA A 89 4.66 3.96 -0.95
CA ALA A 89 3.47 4.49 -0.28
C ALA A 89 3.09 5.87 -0.81
N ALA A 90 4.06 6.78 -0.96
CA ALA A 90 3.85 8.12 -1.50
C ALA A 90 3.29 8.07 -2.93
N ASN A 91 3.85 7.22 -3.79
CA ASN A 91 3.38 7.05 -5.17
C ASN A 91 1.96 6.45 -5.24
N VAL A 92 1.61 5.51 -4.36
CA VAL A 92 0.25 4.96 -4.28
C VAL A 92 -0.76 6.04 -3.88
N ILE A 93 -0.47 6.80 -2.82
CA ILE A 93 -1.34 7.88 -2.35
C ILE A 93 -1.49 8.94 -3.45
N PHE A 94 -0.39 9.34 -4.07
CA PHE A 94 -0.41 10.32 -5.15
C PHE A 94 -1.24 9.84 -6.35
N THR A 95 -1.08 8.57 -6.75
CA THR A 95 -1.89 7.98 -7.83
C THR A 95 -3.37 7.92 -7.46
N THR A 96 -3.70 7.60 -6.20
CA THR A 96 -5.09 7.58 -5.70
C THR A 96 -5.75 8.95 -5.83
N ILE A 97 -5.01 10.02 -5.55
CA ILE A 97 -5.51 11.41 -5.67
C ILE A 97 -5.60 11.82 -7.15
N LEU A 98 -4.59 11.51 -7.94
CA LEU A 98 -4.47 11.96 -9.34
C LEU A 98 -5.36 11.17 -10.30
N GLN A 99 -5.59 9.89 -10.04
CA GLN A 99 -6.43 8.94 -10.81
C GLN A 99 -6.03 8.81 -12.29
N ARG A 100 -4.77 9.05 -12.61
CA ARG A 100 -4.21 8.93 -13.96
C ARG A 100 -2.72 8.62 -13.92
N PRO A 101 -2.14 8.09 -15.01
CA PRO A 101 -0.70 7.92 -15.10
C PRO A 101 0.04 9.25 -14.98
N TYR A 102 1.25 9.19 -14.44
CA TYR A 102 2.16 10.33 -14.34
C TYR A 102 3.61 9.87 -14.45
N GLN A 103 4.50 10.83 -14.68
CA GLN A 103 5.94 10.63 -14.60
C GLN A 103 6.52 11.66 -13.62
N THR A 104 7.51 11.25 -12.85
CA THR A 104 8.25 12.13 -11.96
C THR A 104 9.74 11.81 -12.01
N ALA A 105 10.57 12.84 -12.01
CA ALA A 105 12.01 12.73 -11.88
C ALA A 105 12.46 12.55 -10.42
N PHE A 106 11.58 12.75 -9.47
CA PHE A 106 11.90 12.56 -8.05
C PHE A 106 12.02 11.07 -7.74
N THR A 107 13.17 10.65 -7.23
CA THR A 107 13.49 9.23 -6.94
C THR A 107 13.71 8.92 -5.47
N ALA A 108 13.67 9.93 -4.58
CA ALA A 108 14.07 9.79 -3.16
C ALA A 108 15.47 9.17 -2.99
N GLU A 109 16.40 9.53 -3.89
CA GLU A 109 17.77 8.99 -3.92
C GLU A 109 17.88 7.48 -4.20
N LEU A 110 16.79 6.85 -4.61
CA LEU A 110 16.80 5.45 -5.06
C LEU A 110 17.45 5.33 -6.45
N PRO A 111 18.03 4.17 -6.78
CA PRO A 111 18.43 3.87 -8.15
C PRO A 111 17.26 4.09 -9.12
N ALA A 112 17.53 4.70 -10.28
CA ALA A 112 16.48 5.10 -11.23
C ALA A 112 15.56 3.92 -11.63
N GLU A 113 16.13 2.75 -11.90
CA GLU A 113 15.37 1.54 -12.22
C GLU A 113 14.42 1.12 -11.09
N GLN A 114 14.90 1.17 -9.84
CA GLN A 114 14.09 0.83 -8.68
C GLN A 114 12.96 1.84 -8.47
N ALA A 115 13.24 3.13 -8.58
CA ALA A 115 12.24 4.18 -8.46
C ALA A 115 11.15 4.03 -9.55
N GLU A 116 11.55 3.80 -10.79
CA GLU A 116 10.62 3.59 -11.91
C GLU A 116 9.75 2.34 -11.70
N TYR A 117 10.33 1.24 -11.24
CA TYR A 117 9.58 0.03 -10.91
C TYR A 117 8.53 0.28 -9.83
N LEU A 118 8.90 0.98 -8.76
CA LEU A 118 7.97 1.30 -7.66
C LEU A 118 6.86 2.26 -8.11
N GLN A 119 7.16 3.26 -8.94
CA GLN A 119 6.16 4.14 -9.54
C GLN A 119 5.15 3.35 -10.39
N ARG A 120 5.63 2.48 -11.28
CA ARG A 120 4.76 1.64 -12.13
C ARG A 120 3.90 0.70 -11.30
N THR A 121 4.47 0.09 -10.26
CA THR A 121 3.72 -0.80 -9.37
C THR A 121 2.63 -0.04 -8.62
N ALA A 122 2.92 1.15 -8.12
CA ALA A 122 1.93 2.02 -7.47
C ALA A 122 0.79 2.38 -8.43
N GLN A 123 1.11 2.84 -9.63
CA GLN A 123 0.10 3.23 -10.63
C GLN A 123 -0.76 2.04 -11.05
N ARG A 124 -0.18 0.91 -11.38
CA ARG A 124 -0.89 -0.32 -11.73
C ARG A 124 -1.83 -0.74 -10.59
N THR A 125 -1.34 -0.77 -9.35
CA THR A 125 -2.15 -1.20 -8.20
C THR A 125 -3.38 -0.32 -8.00
N VAL A 126 -3.29 0.96 -8.25
CA VAL A 126 -4.44 1.88 -8.12
C VAL A 126 -5.34 1.83 -9.35
N LEU A 127 -4.76 2.08 -10.54
CA LEU A 127 -5.54 2.33 -11.76
C LEU A 127 -6.29 1.08 -12.25
N ASP A 128 -5.76 -0.11 -12.01
CA ASP A 128 -6.41 -1.37 -12.38
C ASP A 128 -7.50 -1.77 -11.36
N ASN A 129 -7.64 -1.05 -10.25
CA ASN A 129 -8.53 -1.41 -9.15
C ASN A 129 -9.47 -0.29 -8.69
N LEU A 130 -9.72 0.74 -9.50
CA LEU A 130 -10.51 1.91 -9.10
C LEU A 130 -11.87 1.54 -8.48
N VAL A 131 -12.60 0.61 -9.09
CA VAL A 131 -13.90 0.15 -8.57
C VAL A 131 -13.76 -0.51 -7.20
N LEU A 132 -12.80 -1.42 -7.05
CA LEU A 132 -12.51 -2.09 -5.77
C LEU A 132 -12.15 -1.10 -4.67
N LEU A 133 -11.47 -0.02 -5.02
CA LEU A 133 -11.00 1.02 -4.10
C LEU A 133 -12.05 2.10 -3.81
N ASN A 134 -13.28 1.91 -4.31
CA ASN A 134 -14.40 2.87 -4.23
C ASN A 134 -14.04 4.26 -4.80
N ILE A 135 -13.13 4.33 -5.75
CA ILE A 135 -12.74 5.55 -6.45
C ILE A 135 -13.70 5.77 -7.61
N ARG A 136 -14.40 6.92 -7.57
CA ARG A 136 -15.43 7.30 -8.55
C ARG A 136 -15.22 8.72 -9.04
#